data_50e5ad982ff84ca6d77bdfc48aa17d25
#
_entry.id   50e5ad982ff84ca6d77bdfc48aa17d25
#
_cell.length_a   1.000
_cell.length_b   1.000
_cell.length_c   1.000
_cell.angle_alpha   90.00
_cell.angle_beta   90.00
_cell.angle_gamma   90.00
#
_symmetry.space_group_name_H-M   'P 1'
#
loop_
_entity.id
_entity.type
_entity.pdbx_description
1 polymer ?
#
loop_
_entity_poly.entity_id
_entity_poly.type
_entity_poly.pdbx_seq_one_letter_code
_entity_poly.pdbx_strand_id
1 'polypeptide(L)'
;VRWTACTTLGETTYDELKKKVAMLAVASIMLRMYPDKGKRNDFIWKATGALWHHKVDQEDALKIVEAVAGAAEDDVNERLAKVRNVYKTGENAEIQGLPKLVAKYNWTKEQSVDFKKAIYAITGRDALPSFTHEFVNRIAYMMKQRKYYDLEDKEMYDSEAIDVKYAKYFK
;
A
#
# COMPACT_ATOMS: atom_id res chain seq x y z
N VAL A 1 14.88 -9.52 -15.26
CA VAL A 1 13.42 -9.62 -15.06
C VAL A 1 12.88 -10.37 -16.26
N ARG A 2 12.35 -11.58 -16.06
CA ARG A 2 11.76 -12.38 -17.13
C ARG A 2 10.26 -12.12 -17.13
N TRP A 3 9.77 -11.43 -18.12
CA TRP A 3 8.34 -11.24 -18.33
C TRP A 3 7.78 -12.54 -18.90
N THR A 4 6.93 -13.21 -18.16
CA THR A 4 6.06 -14.26 -18.74
C THR A 4 4.91 -13.56 -19.43
N ALA A 5 4.72 -13.88 -20.73
CA ALA A 5 3.62 -13.33 -21.50
C ALA A 5 2.28 -13.68 -20.83
N CYS A 6 1.50 -12.66 -20.49
CA CYS A 6 0.13 -12.85 -20.04
C CYS A 6 -0.70 -13.22 -21.27
N THR A 7 -1.21 -14.45 -21.30
CA THR A 7 -1.98 -14.96 -22.46
C THR A 7 -3.44 -14.55 -22.44
N THR A 8 -3.93 -13.99 -21.33
CA THR A 8 -5.30 -13.48 -21.16
C THR A 8 -5.30 -12.13 -20.51
N LEU A 9 -5.94 -11.16 -21.13
CA LEU A 9 -6.28 -9.88 -20.50
C LEU A 9 -7.38 -10.15 -19.47
N GLY A 10 -7.06 -10.04 -18.20
CA GLY A 10 -8.06 -10.09 -17.13
C GLY A 10 -8.74 -8.75 -16.99
N GLU A 11 -10.06 -8.74 -16.96
CA GLU A 11 -10.80 -7.56 -16.54
C GLU A 11 -10.69 -7.40 -15.01
N THR A 12 -10.43 -6.17 -14.55
CA THR A 12 -10.42 -5.83 -13.14
C THR A 12 -11.05 -4.45 -12.96
N THR A 13 -11.74 -4.24 -11.87
CA THR A 13 -12.27 -2.91 -11.54
C THR A 13 -11.13 -1.99 -11.08
N TYR A 14 -11.37 -0.69 -11.17
CA TYR A 14 -10.43 0.32 -10.66
C TYR A 14 -10.11 0.11 -9.17
N ASP A 15 -11.13 -0.19 -8.37
CA ASP A 15 -10.96 -0.39 -6.93
C ASP A 15 -10.15 -1.65 -6.61
N GLU A 16 -10.36 -2.73 -7.33
CA GLU A 16 -9.55 -3.95 -7.20
C GLU A 16 -8.10 -3.71 -7.61
N LEU A 17 -7.87 -3.00 -8.72
CA LEU A 17 -6.53 -2.65 -9.15
C LEU A 17 -5.83 -1.76 -8.12
N LYS A 18 -6.51 -0.72 -7.64
CA LYS A 18 -6.03 0.18 -6.58
C LYS A 18 -5.65 -0.59 -5.32
N LYS A 19 -6.53 -1.50 -4.87
CA LYS A 19 -6.28 -2.35 -3.71
C LYS A 19 -5.03 -3.23 -3.91
N LYS A 20 -4.89 -3.89 -5.06
CA LYS A 20 -3.72 -4.73 -5.39
C LYS A 20 -2.42 -3.93 -5.43
N VAL A 21 -2.45 -2.74 -6.02
CA VAL A 21 -1.29 -1.82 -6.03
C VAL A 21 -0.92 -1.38 -4.62
N ALA A 22 -1.91 -1.06 -3.78
CA ALA A 22 -1.68 -0.70 -2.39
C ALA A 22 -1.08 -1.87 -1.57
N MET A 23 -1.55 -3.11 -1.78
CA MET A 23 -0.99 -4.31 -1.17
C MET A 23 0.48 -4.51 -1.58
N LEU A 24 0.80 -4.31 -2.86
CA LEU A 24 2.17 -4.37 -3.36
C LEU A 24 3.05 -3.28 -2.73
N ALA A 25 2.53 -2.06 -2.55
CA ALA A 25 3.25 -0.98 -1.87
C ALA A 25 3.55 -1.34 -0.41
N VAL A 26 2.58 -1.88 0.33
CA VAL A 26 2.79 -2.37 1.70
C VAL A 26 3.86 -3.46 1.74
N ALA A 27 3.77 -4.46 0.87
CA ALA A 27 4.74 -5.55 0.79
C ALA A 27 6.15 -5.02 0.46
N SER A 28 6.26 -4.06 -0.47
CA SER A 28 7.54 -3.45 -0.86
C SER A 28 8.20 -2.66 0.28
N ILE A 29 7.41 -1.94 1.08
CA ILE A 29 7.91 -1.23 2.26
C ILE A 29 8.38 -2.24 3.31
N MET A 30 7.57 -3.27 3.59
CA MET A 30 7.93 -4.33 4.52
C MET A 30 9.22 -5.05 4.10
N LEU A 31 9.37 -5.38 2.81
CA LEU A 31 10.54 -6.07 2.28
C LEU A 31 11.82 -5.24 2.44
N ARG A 32 11.76 -3.93 2.17
CA ARG A 32 12.90 -3.03 2.37
C ARG A 32 13.35 -2.93 3.83
N MET A 33 12.41 -3.11 4.74
CA MET A 33 12.65 -3.03 6.19
C MET A 33 12.77 -4.41 6.84
N TYR A 34 12.79 -5.48 6.02
CA TYR A 34 12.79 -6.85 6.51
C TYR A 34 14.11 -7.15 7.23
N PRO A 35 14.07 -7.56 8.50
CA PRO A 35 15.28 -7.73 9.29
C PRO A 35 16.00 -9.05 9.00
N ASP A 36 17.22 -9.17 9.52
CA ASP A 36 18.00 -10.40 9.50
C ASP A 36 17.30 -11.55 10.24
N LYS A 37 17.78 -12.78 9.96
CA LYS A 37 17.34 -14.00 10.65
C LYS A 37 17.38 -13.81 12.18
N GLY A 38 16.39 -14.32 12.87
CA GLY A 38 16.23 -14.18 14.32
C GLY A 38 15.31 -13.03 14.76
N LYS A 39 15.14 -11.97 13.94
CA LYS A 39 14.23 -10.85 14.22
C LYS A 39 12.95 -10.89 13.38
N ARG A 40 12.88 -11.75 12.37
CA ARG A 40 11.80 -11.83 11.38
C ARG A 40 10.43 -12.15 11.99
N ASN A 41 10.39 -13.06 12.95
CA ASN A 41 9.17 -13.42 13.67
C ASN A 41 8.51 -12.23 14.37
N ASP A 42 9.32 -11.45 15.09
CA ASP A 42 8.84 -10.27 15.80
C ASP A 42 8.43 -9.17 14.83
N PHE A 43 9.18 -9.00 13.73
CA PHE A 43 8.82 -8.05 12.68
C PHE A 43 7.44 -8.36 12.09
N ILE A 44 7.24 -9.60 11.63
CA ILE A 44 5.95 -10.04 11.05
C ILE A 44 4.82 -9.90 12.07
N TRP A 45 5.05 -10.25 13.35
CA TRP A 45 4.06 -10.06 14.40
C TRP A 45 3.59 -8.61 14.51
N LYS A 46 4.53 -7.66 14.56
CA LYS A 46 4.22 -6.22 14.67
C LYS A 46 3.63 -5.64 13.40
N ALA A 47 4.14 -6.02 12.24
CA ALA A 47 3.62 -5.58 10.95
C ALA A 47 2.18 -6.08 10.74
N THR A 48 1.92 -7.36 11.04
CA THR A 48 0.57 -7.92 11.00
C THR A 48 -0.35 -7.24 12.03
N GLY A 49 0.15 -6.93 13.21
CA GLY A 49 -0.59 -6.15 14.20
C GLY A 49 -0.99 -4.77 13.69
N ALA A 50 -0.10 -4.10 12.94
CA ALA A 50 -0.43 -2.83 12.29
C ALA A 50 -1.53 -3.01 11.23
N LEU A 51 -1.47 -4.05 10.39
CA LEU A 51 -2.52 -4.37 9.42
C LEU A 51 -3.86 -4.62 10.10
N TRP A 52 -3.87 -5.43 11.17
CA TRP A 52 -5.07 -5.75 11.95
C TRP A 52 -5.71 -4.51 12.60
N HIS A 53 -4.92 -3.64 13.25
CA HIS A 53 -5.41 -2.39 13.85
C HIS A 53 -6.07 -1.46 12.82
N HIS A 54 -5.57 -1.48 11.61
CA HIS A 54 -6.13 -0.71 10.50
C HIS A 54 -7.24 -1.43 9.72
N LYS A 55 -7.70 -2.60 10.22
CA LYS A 55 -8.83 -3.35 9.64
C LYS A 55 -8.57 -3.86 8.22
N VAL A 56 -7.33 -4.21 7.91
CA VAL A 56 -7.02 -4.99 6.70
C VAL A 56 -7.56 -6.40 6.90
N ASP A 57 -8.20 -6.97 5.89
CA ASP A 57 -8.72 -8.32 5.94
C ASP A 57 -7.61 -9.36 6.09
N GLN A 58 -7.92 -10.47 6.77
CA GLN A 58 -6.94 -11.54 7.01
C GLN A 58 -6.36 -12.11 5.71
N GLU A 59 -7.20 -12.29 4.68
CA GLU A 59 -6.75 -12.80 3.37
C GLU A 59 -5.74 -11.86 2.70
N ASP A 60 -5.99 -10.56 2.76
CA ASP A 60 -5.08 -9.56 2.20
C ASP A 60 -3.76 -9.52 2.98
N ALA A 61 -3.84 -9.60 4.31
CA ALA A 61 -2.65 -9.67 5.17
C ALA A 61 -1.82 -10.94 4.89
N LEU A 62 -2.46 -12.08 4.65
CA LEU A 62 -1.80 -13.33 4.26
C LEU A 62 -1.05 -13.16 2.94
N LYS A 63 -1.70 -12.60 1.90
CA LYS A 63 -1.08 -12.35 0.59
C LYS A 63 0.11 -11.39 0.68
N ILE A 64 -0.01 -10.33 1.48
CA ILE A 64 1.09 -9.37 1.70
C ILE A 64 2.30 -10.09 2.35
N VAL A 65 2.07 -10.84 3.42
CA VAL A 65 3.14 -11.52 4.16
C VAL A 65 3.75 -12.67 3.34
N GLU A 66 2.94 -13.39 2.57
CA GLU A 66 3.41 -14.42 1.63
C GLU A 66 4.37 -13.82 0.60
N ALA A 67 4.01 -12.70 -0.01
CA ALA A 67 4.86 -12.00 -0.97
C ALA A 67 6.19 -11.53 -0.34
N VAL A 68 6.15 -11.00 0.88
CA VAL A 68 7.34 -10.55 1.61
C VAL A 68 8.25 -11.72 1.96
N ALA A 69 7.69 -12.79 2.54
CA ALA A 69 8.46 -13.95 2.96
C ALA A 69 9.07 -14.69 1.76
N GLY A 70 8.29 -14.85 0.67
CA GLY A 70 8.78 -15.45 -0.56
C GLY A 70 9.92 -14.65 -1.20
N ALA A 71 9.79 -13.33 -1.28
CA ALA A 71 10.82 -12.46 -1.84
C ALA A 71 12.09 -12.38 -0.96
N ALA A 72 11.96 -12.60 0.36
CA ALA A 72 13.05 -12.61 1.32
C ALA A 72 13.67 -14.01 1.53
N GLU A 73 13.25 -15.00 0.75
CA GLU A 73 13.68 -16.41 0.89
C GLU A 73 13.55 -16.91 2.35
N ASP A 74 12.41 -16.61 2.97
CA ASP A 74 12.09 -16.98 4.35
C ASP A 74 11.06 -18.13 4.39
N ASP A 75 10.85 -18.72 5.57
CA ASP A 75 9.82 -19.75 5.75
C ASP A 75 8.41 -19.14 5.68
N VAL A 76 7.83 -19.22 4.49
CA VAL A 76 6.48 -18.70 4.20
C VAL A 76 5.44 -19.29 5.15
N ASN A 77 5.47 -20.60 5.41
CA ASN A 77 4.47 -21.26 6.24
C ASN A 77 4.52 -20.76 7.68
N GLU A 78 5.71 -20.62 8.24
CA GLU A 78 5.90 -20.06 9.58
C GLU A 78 5.35 -18.62 9.67
N ARG A 79 5.61 -17.78 8.64
CA ARG A 79 5.14 -16.39 8.60
C ARG A 79 3.62 -16.31 8.48
N LEU A 80 3.01 -17.13 7.65
CA LEU A 80 1.55 -17.19 7.50
C LEU A 80 0.87 -17.70 8.79
N ALA A 81 1.49 -18.63 9.50
CA ALA A 81 0.97 -19.06 10.80
C ALA A 81 0.94 -17.91 11.82
N LYS A 82 1.93 -16.99 11.79
CA LYS A 82 1.92 -15.79 12.63
C LYS A 82 0.76 -14.85 12.29
N VAL A 83 0.49 -14.64 11.00
CA VAL A 83 -0.66 -13.82 10.57
C VAL A 83 -1.95 -14.41 11.13
N ARG A 84 -2.19 -15.70 10.91
CA ARG A 84 -3.40 -16.37 11.41
C ARG A 84 -3.54 -16.23 12.92
N ASN A 85 -2.43 -16.35 13.66
CA ASN A 85 -2.44 -16.21 15.10
C ASN A 85 -2.83 -14.79 15.55
N VAL A 86 -2.26 -13.74 14.92
CA VAL A 86 -2.63 -12.35 15.23
C VAL A 86 -4.13 -12.11 15.03
N TYR A 87 -4.68 -12.56 13.90
CA TYR A 87 -6.10 -12.37 13.59
C TYR A 87 -7.02 -13.19 14.50
N LYS A 88 -6.58 -14.38 14.97
CA LYS A 88 -7.34 -15.20 15.91
C LYS A 88 -7.36 -14.62 17.33
N THR A 89 -6.24 -14.02 17.76
CA THR A 89 -6.08 -13.54 19.15
C THR A 89 -6.34 -12.05 19.31
N GLY A 90 -6.56 -11.34 18.21
CA GLY A 90 -6.56 -9.88 18.11
C GLY A 90 -7.48 -9.14 19.07
N GLU A 91 -8.62 -9.72 19.43
CA GLU A 91 -9.56 -9.08 20.37
C GLU A 91 -9.14 -9.25 21.83
N ASN A 92 -8.30 -10.25 22.13
CA ASN A 92 -7.98 -10.68 23.51
C ASN A 92 -6.50 -10.48 23.88
N ALA A 93 -5.67 -9.97 22.98
CA ALA A 93 -4.24 -9.80 23.22
C ALA A 93 -3.81 -8.33 22.98
N GLU A 94 -2.81 -7.91 23.75
CA GLU A 94 -2.15 -6.62 23.52
C GLU A 94 -1.32 -6.68 22.23
N ILE A 95 -2.00 -6.55 21.08
CA ILE A 95 -1.36 -6.57 19.77
C ILE A 95 -0.59 -5.28 19.55
N GLN A 96 0.71 -5.44 19.36
CA GLN A 96 1.60 -4.33 19.07
C GLN A 96 1.42 -3.90 17.60
N GLY A 97 1.09 -2.61 17.40
CA GLY A 97 0.86 -2.06 16.07
C GLY A 97 2.03 -1.21 15.55
N LEU A 98 1.70 -0.35 14.59
CA LEU A 98 2.66 0.50 13.88
C LEU A 98 3.64 1.29 14.78
N PRO A 99 3.24 1.91 15.90
CA PRO A 99 4.18 2.64 16.74
C PRO A 99 5.34 1.77 17.27
N LYS A 100 5.04 0.53 17.67
CA LYS A 100 6.05 -0.42 18.17
C LYS A 100 6.93 -0.97 17.04
N LEU A 101 6.37 -1.15 15.83
CA LEU A 101 7.13 -1.52 14.64
C LEU A 101 8.13 -0.41 14.28
N VAL A 102 7.66 0.82 14.18
CA VAL A 102 8.47 2.00 13.86
C VAL A 102 9.62 2.19 14.86
N ALA A 103 9.32 2.16 16.16
CA ALA A 103 10.32 2.36 17.20
C ALA A 103 11.38 1.25 17.22
N LYS A 104 10.98 -0.04 17.04
CA LYS A 104 11.91 -1.17 17.14
C LYS A 104 12.82 -1.31 15.93
N TYR A 105 12.33 -0.98 14.75
CA TYR A 105 13.07 -1.15 13.48
C TYR A 105 13.57 0.17 12.89
N ASN A 106 13.55 1.24 13.68
CA ASN A 106 14.08 2.57 13.32
C ASN A 106 13.53 3.10 11.98
N TRP A 107 12.23 2.90 11.76
CA TRP A 107 11.60 3.46 10.56
C TRP A 107 11.63 4.98 10.59
N THR A 108 11.89 5.60 9.46
CA THR A 108 11.75 7.05 9.33
C THR A 108 10.29 7.46 9.43
N LYS A 109 10.06 8.73 9.74
CA LYS A 109 8.70 9.31 9.73
C LYS A 109 8.03 9.12 8.36
N GLU A 110 8.79 9.29 7.30
CA GLU A 110 8.34 9.15 5.92
C GLU A 110 7.89 7.71 5.61
N GLN A 111 8.72 6.71 5.93
CA GLN A 111 8.39 5.29 5.77
C GLN A 111 7.11 4.91 6.55
N SER A 112 6.96 5.42 7.76
CA SER A 112 5.77 5.19 8.59
C SER A 112 4.51 5.80 7.98
N VAL A 113 4.63 7.01 7.43
CA VAL A 113 3.52 7.71 6.74
C VAL A 113 3.13 6.97 5.46
N ASP A 114 4.10 6.58 4.65
CA ASP A 114 3.84 5.87 3.39
C ASP A 114 3.20 4.50 3.63
N PHE A 115 3.69 3.76 4.63
CA PHE A 115 3.10 2.50 5.04
C PHE A 115 1.64 2.67 5.47
N LYS A 116 1.35 3.69 6.29
CA LYS A 116 -0.01 4.00 6.74
C LYS A 116 -0.93 4.40 5.59
N LYS A 117 -0.45 5.23 4.65
CA LYS A 117 -1.21 5.60 3.45
C LYS A 117 -1.55 4.38 2.60
N ALA A 118 -0.57 3.49 2.37
CA ALA A 118 -0.80 2.27 1.61
C ALA A 118 -1.82 1.34 2.29
N ILE A 119 -1.77 1.18 3.61
CA ILE A 119 -2.78 0.44 4.36
C ILE A 119 -4.18 1.06 4.21
N TYR A 120 -4.28 2.38 4.27
CA TYR A 120 -5.58 3.06 4.10
C TYR A 120 -6.15 2.85 2.69
N ALA A 121 -5.30 2.82 1.66
CA ALA A 121 -5.73 2.52 0.31
C ALA A 121 -6.26 1.08 0.15
N ILE A 122 -5.74 0.10 0.93
CA ILE A 122 -6.28 -1.27 0.96
C ILE A 122 -7.69 -1.27 1.57
N THR A 123 -7.92 -0.50 2.62
CA THR A 123 -9.17 -0.54 3.39
C THR A 123 -10.22 0.46 2.92
N GLY A 124 -9.97 1.18 1.83
CA GLY A 124 -10.84 2.25 1.35
C GLY A 124 -10.90 3.46 2.26
N ARG A 125 -10.03 3.54 3.28
CA ARG A 125 -9.91 4.67 4.21
C ARG A 125 -8.88 5.67 3.70
N ASP A 126 -8.98 6.06 2.45
CA ASP A 126 -8.04 7.01 1.87
C ASP A 126 -7.97 8.27 2.71
N ALA A 127 -6.82 8.45 3.35
CA ALA A 127 -6.49 9.69 4.03
C ALA A 127 -6.07 10.79 3.02
N LEU A 128 -6.27 10.56 1.74
CA LEU A 128 -6.15 11.61 0.75
C LEU A 128 -7.33 12.57 0.96
N PRO A 129 -7.10 13.86 1.10
CA PRO A 129 -8.17 14.83 1.09
C PRO A 129 -9.07 14.57 -0.13
N SER A 130 -10.37 14.73 0.02
CA SER A 130 -11.36 14.47 -1.05
C SER A 130 -10.98 15.13 -2.39
N PHE A 131 -10.33 16.29 -2.32
CA PHE A 131 -9.85 17.03 -3.49
C PHE A 131 -8.76 16.29 -4.29
N THR A 132 -7.86 15.55 -3.62
CA THR A 132 -6.77 14.82 -4.33
C THR A 132 -7.36 13.66 -5.13
N HIS A 133 -8.39 13.02 -4.59
CA HIS A 133 -9.13 11.96 -5.29
C HIS A 133 -9.90 12.52 -6.49
N GLU A 134 -10.55 13.66 -6.32
CA GLU A 134 -11.23 14.37 -7.39
C GLU A 134 -10.25 14.81 -8.49
N PHE A 135 -9.12 15.40 -8.11
CA PHE A 135 -8.06 15.78 -9.04
C PHE A 135 -7.51 14.61 -9.83
N VAL A 136 -7.12 13.51 -9.15
CA VAL A 136 -6.56 12.31 -9.81
C VAL A 136 -7.57 11.66 -10.76
N ASN A 137 -8.84 11.61 -10.37
CA ASN A 137 -9.89 11.04 -11.23
C ASN A 137 -10.27 11.93 -12.40
N ARG A 138 -9.96 13.22 -12.30
CA ARG A 138 -10.31 14.21 -13.32
C ARG A 138 -9.21 14.42 -14.35
N ILE A 139 -7.95 14.26 -13.95
CA ILE A 139 -6.79 14.58 -14.79
C ILE A 139 -6.11 13.33 -15.30
N ALA A 140 -6.00 13.20 -16.62
CA ALA A 140 -5.21 12.18 -17.29
C ALA A 140 -3.96 12.81 -17.91
N TYR A 141 -2.79 12.27 -17.56
CA TYR A 141 -1.54 12.71 -18.16
C TYR A 141 -1.24 11.95 -19.46
N MET A 142 -1.11 12.67 -20.55
CA MET A 142 -0.79 12.11 -21.85
C MET A 142 0.70 12.22 -22.13
N MET A 143 1.44 11.15 -21.84
CA MET A 143 2.92 11.12 -21.92
C MET A 143 3.47 11.52 -23.29
N LYS A 144 2.82 11.14 -24.38
CA LYS A 144 3.28 11.42 -25.75
C LYS A 144 3.22 12.90 -26.09
N GLN A 145 2.21 13.60 -25.61
CA GLN A 145 2.02 15.05 -25.84
C GLN A 145 2.62 15.90 -24.72
N ARG A 146 3.04 15.28 -23.60
CA ARG A 146 3.48 15.99 -22.37
C ARG A 146 2.45 17.01 -21.87
N LYS A 147 1.15 16.64 -21.98
CA LYS A 147 0.02 17.48 -21.61
C LYS A 147 -0.90 16.74 -20.64
N TYR A 148 -1.65 17.51 -19.87
CA TYR A 148 -2.70 17.02 -19.00
C TYR A 148 -4.05 17.17 -19.69
N TYR A 149 -4.86 16.14 -19.66
CA TYR A 149 -6.23 16.15 -20.17
C TYR A 149 -7.20 16.20 -19.00
N ASP A 150 -8.00 17.26 -18.93
CA ASP A 150 -9.08 17.39 -17.97
C ASP A 150 -10.29 16.61 -18.48
N LEU A 151 -10.66 15.54 -17.77
CA LEU A 151 -11.75 14.63 -18.16
C LEU A 151 -13.14 15.29 -18.05
N GLU A 152 -13.31 16.30 -17.19
CA GLU A 152 -14.55 17.00 -17.03
C GLU A 152 -14.73 18.09 -18.08
N ASP A 153 -13.73 18.96 -18.23
CA ASP A 153 -13.78 20.05 -19.21
C ASP A 153 -13.50 19.57 -20.64
N LYS A 154 -12.91 18.36 -20.78
CA LYS A 154 -12.47 17.78 -22.07
C LYS A 154 -11.44 18.66 -22.81
N GLU A 155 -10.60 19.34 -22.05
CA GLU A 155 -9.56 20.23 -22.56
C GLU A 155 -8.16 19.74 -22.22
N MET A 156 -7.18 20.13 -23.06
CA MET A 156 -5.77 19.84 -22.83
C MET A 156 -5.05 21.05 -22.27
N TYR A 157 -4.30 20.84 -21.20
CA TYR A 157 -3.51 21.85 -20.52
C TYR A 157 -2.02 21.48 -20.54
N ASP A 158 -1.15 22.45 -20.67
CA ASP A 158 0.26 22.28 -20.31
C ASP A 158 0.45 22.29 -18.78
N SER A 159 1.69 22.02 -18.35
CA SER A 159 2.01 21.94 -16.93
C SER A 159 1.70 23.24 -16.16
N GLU A 160 2.04 24.40 -16.75
CA GLU A 160 1.84 25.70 -16.10
C GLU A 160 0.35 26.03 -15.98
N ALA A 161 -0.43 25.77 -17.03
CA ALA A 161 -1.87 26.02 -17.01
C ALA A 161 -2.60 25.12 -16.01
N ILE A 162 -2.19 23.85 -15.85
CA ILE A 162 -2.73 22.95 -14.83
C ILE A 162 -2.42 23.47 -13.42
N ASP A 163 -1.19 23.89 -13.17
CA ASP A 163 -0.79 24.41 -11.86
C ASP A 163 -1.60 25.65 -11.47
N VAL A 164 -1.85 26.56 -12.38
CA VAL A 164 -2.68 27.73 -12.15
C VAL A 164 -4.13 27.36 -11.90
N LYS A 165 -4.71 26.48 -12.74
CA LYS A 165 -6.12 26.07 -12.63
C LYS A 165 -6.43 25.37 -11.32
N TYR A 166 -5.50 24.55 -10.84
CA TYR A 166 -5.68 23.73 -9.64
C TYR A 166 -4.91 24.23 -8.41
N ALA A 167 -4.28 25.41 -8.46
CA ALA A 167 -3.52 26.00 -7.35
C ALA A 167 -4.29 26.05 -6.03
N LYS A 168 -5.62 26.19 -6.09
CA LYS A 168 -6.51 26.18 -4.90
C LYS A 168 -6.50 24.86 -4.12
N TYR A 169 -6.10 23.74 -4.76
CA TYR A 169 -6.06 22.42 -4.15
C TYR A 169 -4.73 22.07 -3.51
N PHE A 170 -3.68 22.90 -3.74
CA PHE A 170 -2.32 22.64 -3.26
C PHE A 170 -1.84 23.64 -2.18
N LYS A 171 -2.76 24.40 -1.60
CA LYS A 171 -2.48 25.33 -0.48
C LYS A 171 -2.62 24.70 0.87
#